data_0cba38fbc1755a698b9b8f59e8863c40
#
_entry.id   0cba38fbc1755a698b9b8f59e8863c40
#
_cell.length_a   1.000
_cell.length_b   1.000
_cell.length_c   1.000
_cell.angle_alpha   90.00
_cell.angle_beta   90.00
_cell.angle_gamma   90.00
#
_symmetry.space_group_name_H-M   'P 1'
#
loop_
_entity.id
_entity.type
_entity.pdbx_description
1 polymer ?
#
loop_
_entity_poly.entity_id
_entity_poly.type
_entity_poly.pdbx_seq_one_letter_code
_entity_poly.pdbx_strand_id
1 'polypeptide(L)'
;MTRLCLRILAILPVAISLACSVATATVAIPDPLVDAPLASAKGEQTAVVAGGCFWGVDAVFKHVKGVIDVKSGYAGGAANTAHYDMVSSGNTGHAESVRIKYDPSQISYGRLLKIFFSVAHDPTQLNRQGPDHGTQYRSAIFCSDEE
;
A
#
# COMPACT_ATOMS: atom_id res chain seq x y z
N MET A 1 -69.75 -20.91 26.04
CA MET A 1 -68.62 -20.42 26.83
C MET A 1 -67.34 -20.46 25.96
N THR A 2 -67.06 -19.38 25.25
CA THR A 2 -66.00 -19.34 24.25
C THR A 2 -64.76 -18.58 24.86
N ARG A 3 -63.67 -19.29 25.11
CA ARG A 3 -62.44 -18.68 25.64
C ARG A 3 -61.64 -18.09 24.48
N LEU A 4 -61.50 -16.74 24.47
CA LEU A 4 -60.70 -15.99 23.54
C LEU A 4 -59.24 -16.00 24.04
N CYS A 5 -58.38 -16.74 23.33
CA CYS A 5 -56.93 -16.71 23.57
C CYS A 5 -56.29 -15.47 22.91
N LEU A 6 -55.94 -14.48 23.73
CA LEU A 6 -55.19 -13.30 23.32
C LEU A 6 -53.71 -13.68 23.16
N ARG A 7 -53.21 -13.76 21.93
CA ARG A 7 -51.75 -13.95 21.64
C ARG A 7 -51.08 -12.58 21.68
N ILE A 8 -50.31 -12.34 22.72
CA ILE A 8 -49.43 -11.16 22.83
C ILE A 8 -48.20 -11.44 21.97
N LEU A 9 -48.07 -10.70 20.87
CA LEU A 9 -46.89 -10.70 19.99
C LEU A 9 -45.85 -9.78 20.60
N ALA A 10 -44.80 -10.34 21.20
CA ALA A 10 -43.69 -9.57 21.74
C ALA A 10 -42.79 -9.09 20.59
N ILE A 11 -42.82 -7.79 20.30
CA ILE A 11 -41.90 -7.14 19.34
C ILE A 11 -40.59 -6.87 20.07
N LEU A 12 -39.54 -7.62 19.70
CA LEU A 12 -38.17 -7.41 20.20
C LEU A 12 -37.56 -6.25 19.43
N PRO A 13 -37.10 -5.16 20.06
CA PRO A 13 -36.40 -4.09 19.35
C PRO A 13 -35.01 -4.59 18.95
N VAL A 14 -34.75 -4.67 17.65
CA VAL A 14 -33.40 -4.89 17.10
C VAL A 14 -32.64 -3.58 17.22
N ALA A 15 -31.73 -3.49 18.20
CA ALA A 15 -30.80 -2.40 18.32
C ALA A 15 -29.73 -2.54 17.22
N ILE A 16 -29.85 -1.74 16.16
CA ILE A 16 -28.81 -1.59 15.13
C ILE A 16 -27.71 -0.70 15.73
N SER A 17 -26.64 -1.32 16.22
CA SER A 17 -25.44 -0.59 16.61
C SER A 17 -24.73 -0.09 15.34
N LEU A 18 -24.83 1.21 15.05
CA LEU A 18 -23.98 1.88 14.06
C LEU A 18 -22.54 1.86 14.61
N ALA A 19 -21.73 0.91 14.16
CA ALA A 19 -20.30 0.96 14.35
C ALA A 19 -19.75 2.09 13.49
N CYS A 20 -19.55 3.27 14.10
CA CYS A 20 -18.79 4.36 13.49
C CYS A 20 -17.34 3.90 13.37
N SER A 21 -16.92 3.43 12.20
CA SER A 21 -15.51 3.23 11.89
C SER A 21 -14.84 4.60 11.93
N VAL A 22 -14.02 4.83 12.95
CA VAL A 22 -13.16 6.02 13.01
C VAL A 22 -12.16 5.89 11.87
N ALA A 23 -12.39 6.58 10.77
CA ALA A 23 -11.39 6.74 9.73
C ALA A 23 -10.19 7.45 10.37
N THR A 24 -9.08 6.73 10.55
CA THR A 24 -7.83 7.37 10.95
C THR A 24 -7.47 8.37 9.88
N ALA A 25 -7.47 9.65 10.24
CA ALA A 25 -7.08 10.72 9.34
C ALA A 25 -5.65 10.44 8.85
N THR A 26 -5.47 10.30 7.54
CA THR A 26 -4.15 10.18 6.94
C THR A 26 -3.38 11.46 7.26
N VAL A 27 -2.26 11.33 7.97
CA VAL A 27 -1.40 12.46 8.26
C VAL A 27 -0.74 12.89 6.95
N ALA A 28 -1.05 14.09 6.49
CA ALA A 28 -0.42 14.63 5.30
C ALA A 28 1.07 14.87 5.57
N ILE A 29 1.93 14.08 4.94
CA ILE A 29 3.39 14.27 4.99
C ILE A 29 3.75 15.57 4.25
N PRO A 30 4.66 16.41 4.79
CA PRO A 30 5.11 17.63 4.11
C PRO A 30 5.79 17.30 2.77
N ASP A 31 5.93 18.31 1.93
CA ASP A 31 6.72 18.16 0.70
C ASP A 31 8.18 17.89 1.05
N PRO A 32 8.93 17.13 0.21
CA PRO A 32 10.34 16.87 0.45
C PRO A 32 11.11 18.20 0.51
N LEU A 33 12.04 18.33 1.47
CA LEU A 33 12.91 19.50 1.59
C LEU A 33 13.89 19.61 0.41
N VAL A 34 14.27 18.47 -0.16
CA VAL A 34 15.11 18.35 -1.35
C VAL A 34 14.45 17.40 -2.32
N ASP A 35 14.24 17.84 -3.54
CA ASP A 35 13.69 17.02 -4.61
C ASP A 35 14.38 17.40 -5.94
N ALA A 36 14.49 16.43 -6.85
CA ALA A 36 14.97 16.73 -8.19
C ALA A 36 13.94 17.59 -8.93
N PRO A 37 14.36 18.64 -9.67
CA PRO A 37 13.45 19.39 -10.50
C PRO A 37 12.82 18.48 -11.56
N LEU A 38 11.65 18.83 -12.03
CA LEU A 38 11.06 18.11 -13.16
C LEU A 38 11.96 18.20 -14.38
N ALA A 39 12.11 17.10 -15.09
CA ALA A 39 12.89 17.06 -16.32
C ALA A 39 12.26 17.98 -17.38
N SER A 40 13.10 18.61 -18.21
CA SER A 40 12.66 19.52 -19.29
C SER A 40 12.01 18.77 -20.46
N ALA A 41 12.24 17.48 -20.59
CA ALA A 41 11.71 16.63 -21.66
C ALA A 41 11.11 15.35 -21.06
N LYS A 42 10.16 14.76 -21.81
CA LYS A 42 9.62 13.44 -21.50
C LYS A 42 10.73 12.41 -21.40
N GLY A 43 10.59 11.51 -20.45
CA GLY A 43 11.53 10.41 -20.23
C GLY A 43 10.88 9.28 -19.48
N GLU A 44 11.66 8.26 -19.17
CA GLU A 44 11.25 7.13 -18.34
C GLU A 44 12.30 6.93 -17.25
N GLN A 45 11.84 6.96 -15.99
CA GLN A 45 12.63 6.58 -14.83
C GLN A 45 11.90 5.49 -14.06
N THR A 46 12.63 4.78 -13.20
CA THR A 46 12.10 3.67 -12.42
C THR A 46 12.36 3.89 -10.93
N ALA A 47 11.32 3.69 -10.12
CA ALA A 47 11.40 3.57 -8.68
C ALA A 47 10.93 2.17 -8.27
N VAL A 48 11.56 1.59 -7.24
CA VAL A 48 11.14 0.31 -6.65
C VAL A 48 10.95 0.50 -5.16
N VAL A 49 9.72 0.26 -4.69
CA VAL A 49 9.33 0.43 -3.29
C VAL A 49 8.60 -0.81 -2.76
N ALA A 50 8.71 -1.04 -1.46
CA ALA A 50 8.02 -2.09 -0.73
C ALA A 50 7.36 -1.50 0.51
N GLY A 51 6.11 -1.86 0.79
CA GLY A 51 5.36 -1.30 1.92
C GLY A 51 4.07 -2.06 2.18
N GLY A 52 4.18 -3.33 2.58
CA GLY A 52 3.05 -4.24 2.77
C GLY A 52 2.69 -5.02 1.51
N CYS A 53 1.45 -5.47 1.44
CA CYS A 53 0.94 -6.18 0.28
C CYS A 53 1.09 -5.34 -1.00
N PHE A 54 1.82 -5.87 -1.98
CA PHE A 54 2.12 -5.16 -3.22
C PHE A 54 0.88 -4.79 -4.03
N TRP A 55 -0.24 -5.50 -3.91
CA TRP A 55 -1.48 -5.14 -4.60
C TRP A 55 -2.05 -3.79 -4.14
N GLY A 56 -1.91 -3.48 -2.85
CA GLY A 56 -2.32 -2.18 -2.30
C GLY A 56 -1.46 -1.04 -2.84
N VAL A 57 -0.14 -1.21 -2.83
CA VAL A 57 0.81 -0.23 -3.36
C VAL A 57 0.64 -0.05 -4.88
N ASP A 58 0.52 -1.15 -5.63
CA ASP A 58 0.26 -1.17 -7.06
C ASP A 58 -1.02 -0.38 -7.42
N ALA A 59 -2.10 -0.62 -6.68
CA ALA A 59 -3.38 0.08 -6.90
C ALA A 59 -3.25 1.59 -6.71
N VAL A 60 -2.50 2.06 -5.71
CA VAL A 60 -2.27 3.50 -5.50
C VAL A 60 -1.56 4.11 -6.70
N PHE A 61 -0.43 3.54 -7.12
CA PHE A 61 0.40 4.16 -8.16
C PHE A 61 -0.19 4.08 -9.57
N LYS A 62 -1.06 3.13 -9.86
CA LYS A 62 -1.82 3.08 -11.13
C LYS A 62 -2.72 4.29 -11.36
N HIS A 63 -3.07 5.02 -10.30
CA HIS A 63 -3.91 6.22 -10.38
C HIS A 63 -3.11 7.53 -10.31
N VAL A 64 -1.79 7.48 -10.26
CA VAL A 64 -0.92 8.66 -10.14
C VAL A 64 -0.60 9.22 -11.52
N LYS A 65 -0.92 10.51 -11.75
CA LYS A 65 -0.55 11.20 -12.98
C LYS A 65 0.97 11.26 -13.13
N GLY A 66 1.48 10.94 -14.30
CA GLY A 66 2.91 10.88 -14.59
C GLY A 66 3.50 9.48 -14.41
N VAL A 67 2.79 8.55 -13.80
CA VAL A 67 3.15 7.13 -13.80
C VAL A 67 2.78 6.50 -15.14
N ILE A 68 3.71 5.74 -15.71
CA ILE A 68 3.61 5.11 -17.02
C ILE A 68 3.21 3.63 -16.90
N ASP A 69 3.86 2.91 -15.96
CA ASP A 69 3.64 1.48 -15.73
C ASP A 69 3.90 1.14 -14.26
N VAL A 70 3.14 0.18 -13.75
CA VAL A 70 3.27 -0.31 -12.37
C VAL A 70 3.25 -1.83 -12.41
N LYS A 71 4.26 -2.47 -11.81
CA LYS A 71 4.35 -3.94 -11.73
C LYS A 71 4.68 -4.40 -10.33
N SER A 72 3.83 -5.25 -9.79
CA SER A 72 4.09 -6.02 -8.58
C SER A 72 5.15 -7.10 -8.83
N GLY A 73 5.99 -7.34 -7.83
CA GLY A 73 7.05 -8.34 -7.88
C GLY A 73 7.78 -8.44 -6.55
N TYR A 74 9.02 -8.93 -6.58
CA TYR A 74 9.82 -9.21 -5.39
C TYR A 74 11.21 -8.61 -5.54
N ALA A 75 11.72 -7.99 -4.48
CA ALA A 75 13.07 -7.41 -4.45
C ALA A 75 13.78 -7.70 -3.12
N GLY A 76 15.11 -7.69 -3.13
CA GLY A 76 15.96 -7.85 -1.96
C GLY A 76 16.42 -9.29 -1.65
N GLY A 77 15.92 -10.28 -2.34
CA GLY A 77 16.33 -11.69 -2.23
C GLY A 77 17.02 -12.22 -3.48
N ALA A 78 17.37 -13.50 -3.48
CA ALA A 78 17.99 -14.16 -4.62
C ALA A 78 16.98 -14.42 -5.74
N ALA A 79 17.36 -14.19 -7.02
CA ALA A 79 16.45 -14.28 -8.16
C ALA A 79 15.73 -15.64 -8.29
N ASN A 80 16.38 -16.73 -7.93
CA ASN A 80 15.81 -18.09 -7.98
C ASN A 80 14.78 -18.37 -6.87
N THR A 81 14.59 -17.46 -5.91
CA THR A 81 13.59 -17.56 -4.85
C THR A 81 12.43 -16.57 -5.01
N ALA A 82 12.41 -15.81 -6.12
CA ALA A 82 11.38 -14.80 -6.42
C ALA A 82 10.07 -15.46 -6.92
N HIS A 83 9.52 -16.40 -6.17
CA HIS A 83 8.27 -17.10 -6.44
C HIS A 83 7.31 -16.94 -5.26
N TYR A 84 6.02 -16.79 -5.54
CA TYR A 84 5.01 -16.51 -4.53
C TYR A 84 5.05 -17.46 -3.33
N ASP A 85 5.05 -18.78 -3.59
CA ASP A 85 5.06 -19.80 -2.53
C ASP A 85 6.30 -19.71 -1.63
N MET A 86 7.44 -19.34 -2.21
CA MET A 86 8.69 -19.18 -1.47
C MET A 86 8.70 -17.90 -0.66
N VAL A 87 8.32 -16.77 -1.28
CA VAL A 87 8.32 -15.45 -0.62
C VAL A 87 7.31 -15.41 0.52
N SER A 88 6.14 -16.04 0.35
CA SER A 88 5.10 -16.12 1.37
C SER A 88 5.55 -16.81 2.66
N SER A 89 6.61 -17.64 2.60
CA SER A 89 7.22 -18.24 3.80
C SER A 89 7.97 -17.24 4.68
N GLY A 90 8.29 -16.04 4.17
CA GLY A 90 9.05 -15.02 4.89
C GLY A 90 10.55 -15.22 4.99
N ASN A 91 11.09 -16.30 4.40
CA ASN A 91 12.49 -16.75 4.60
C ASN A 91 13.41 -16.47 3.40
N THR A 92 12.94 -15.83 2.34
CA THR A 92 13.71 -15.64 1.10
C THR A 92 14.53 -14.35 1.06
N GLY A 93 14.34 -13.46 2.03
CA GLY A 93 14.93 -12.12 2.01
C GLY A 93 14.21 -11.14 1.07
N HIS A 94 13.27 -11.61 0.25
CA HIS A 94 12.46 -10.75 -0.59
C HIS A 94 11.46 -9.90 0.21
N ALA A 95 11.19 -8.68 -0.28
CA ALA A 95 9.99 -7.92 0.05
C ALA A 95 9.02 -7.94 -1.13
N GLU A 96 7.73 -7.99 -0.84
CA GLU A 96 6.70 -7.64 -1.82
C GLU A 96 6.91 -6.21 -2.26
N SER A 97 7.17 -6.01 -3.53
CA SER A 97 7.65 -4.75 -4.06
C SER A 97 6.87 -4.33 -5.29
N VAL A 98 6.87 -3.05 -5.55
CA VAL A 98 6.25 -2.48 -6.75
C VAL A 98 7.30 -1.68 -7.51
N ARG A 99 7.47 -2.04 -8.79
CA ARG A 99 8.25 -1.27 -9.73
C ARG A 99 7.35 -0.23 -10.39
N ILE A 100 7.70 1.03 -10.28
CA ILE A 100 6.97 2.17 -10.78
C ILE A 100 7.82 2.82 -11.88
N LYS A 101 7.36 2.77 -13.13
CA LYS A 101 7.91 3.55 -14.23
C LYS A 101 7.17 4.87 -14.34
N TYR A 102 7.88 5.97 -14.40
CA TYR A 102 7.28 7.30 -14.41
C TYR A 102 8.01 8.26 -15.36
N ASP A 103 7.28 9.29 -15.81
CA ASP A 103 7.82 10.38 -16.61
C ASP A 103 8.33 11.50 -15.68
N PRO A 104 9.64 11.70 -15.57
CA PRO A 104 10.23 12.72 -14.69
C PRO A 104 9.88 14.16 -15.10
N SER A 105 9.32 14.38 -16.28
CA SER A 105 8.78 15.68 -16.67
C SER A 105 7.39 15.97 -16.09
N GLN A 106 6.71 14.97 -15.55
CA GLN A 106 5.35 15.11 -15.01
C GLN A 106 5.29 14.90 -13.49
N ILE A 107 6.19 14.08 -12.94
CA ILE A 107 6.23 13.80 -11.50
C ILE A 107 7.68 13.57 -11.07
N SER A 108 8.09 14.20 -9.97
CA SER A 108 9.41 14.01 -9.38
C SER A 108 9.47 12.74 -8.51
N TYR A 109 10.67 12.25 -8.26
CA TYR A 109 10.89 11.12 -7.35
C TYR A 109 10.41 11.42 -5.92
N GLY A 110 10.72 12.63 -5.40
CA GLY A 110 10.25 13.02 -4.07
C GLY A 110 8.73 13.09 -3.97
N ARG A 111 8.04 13.45 -5.06
CA ARG A 111 6.57 13.41 -5.08
C ARG A 111 6.02 11.99 -5.06
N LEU A 112 6.68 11.05 -5.75
CA LEU A 112 6.33 9.62 -5.64
C LEU A 112 6.50 9.11 -4.20
N LEU A 113 7.62 9.44 -3.55
CA LEU A 113 7.85 9.06 -2.15
C LEU A 113 6.83 9.70 -1.20
N LYS A 114 6.45 10.96 -1.43
CA LYS A 114 5.39 11.59 -0.63
C LYS A 114 4.07 10.82 -0.73
N ILE A 115 3.67 10.40 -1.93
CA ILE A 115 2.47 9.58 -2.13
C ILE A 115 2.64 8.23 -1.43
N PHE A 116 3.79 7.58 -1.58
CA PHE A 116 4.10 6.30 -0.95
C PHE A 116 3.91 6.37 0.58
N PHE A 117 4.53 7.34 1.24
CA PHE A 117 4.46 7.50 2.69
C PHE A 117 3.13 8.07 3.21
N SER A 118 2.35 8.77 2.37
CA SER A 118 1.08 9.38 2.81
C SER A 118 -0.11 8.46 2.60
N VAL A 119 -0.09 7.59 1.60
CA VAL A 119 -1.26 6.85 1.12
C VAL A 119 -1.01 5.36 1.02
N ALA A 120 0.17 4.95 0.54
CA ALA A 120 0.40 3.55 0.17
C ALA A 120 0.75 2.66 1.36
N HIS A 121 1.40 3.19 2.40
CA HIS A 121 1.77 2.41 3.58
C HIS A 121 2.04 3.26 4.83
N ASP A 122 2.06 2.60 5.98
CA ASP A 122 2.46 3.17 7.27
C ASP A 122 3.93 2.78 7.58
N PRO A 123 4.89 3.72 7.51
CA PRO A 123 6.31 3.42 7.73
C PRO A 123 6.68 3.12 9.19
N THR A 124 5.75 3.30 10.13
CA THR A 124 5.99 3.03 11.56
C THR A 124 5.87 1.54 11.92
N GLN A 125 5.40 0.71 10.99
CA GLN A 125 5.18 -0.72 11.21
C GLN A 125 6.39 -1.55 10.75
N LEU A 126 7.10 -2.15 11.69
CA LEU A 126 8.26 -2.99 11.40
C LEU A 126 7.83 -4.40 10.95
N ASN A 127 8.29 -4.84 9.78
CA ASN A 127 8.03 -6.15 9.18
C ASN A 127 6.54 -6.54 9.17
N ARG A 128 5.69 -5.57 8.94
CA ARG A 128 4.23 -5.77 8.84
C ARG A 128 3.57 -4.57 8.18
N GLN A 129 2.34 -4.78 7.72
CA GLN A 129 1.46 -3.69 7.31
C GLN A 129 0.01 -4.11 7.59
N GLY A 130 -0.63 -3.42 8.56
CA GLY A 130 -1.97 -3.81 9.00
C GLY A 130 -2.04 -5.28 9.45
N PRO A 131 -2.88 -6.13 8.83
CA PRO A 131 -3.01 -7.54 9.17
C PRO A 131 -1.85 -8.41 8.65
N ASP A 132 -1.10 -7.94 7.65
CA ASP A 132 -0.04 -8.70 7.01
C ASP A 132 1.25 -8.66 7.84
N HIS A 133 1.78 -9.81 8.21
CA HIS A 133 2.95 -9.98 9.07
C HIS A 133 4.05 -10.77 8.38
N GLY A 134 5.29 -10.34 8.55
CA GLY A 134 6.49 -11.00 8.02
C GLY A 134 7.44 -10.04 7.32
N THR A 135 8.69 -10.46 7.14
CA THR A 135 9.74 -9.64 6.50
C THR A 135 9.42 -9.30 5.05
N GLN A 136 8.60 -10.11 4.39
CA GLN A 136 8.12 -9.85 3.03
C GLN A 136 7.20 -8.64 2.93
N TYR A 137 6.61 -8.19 4.04
CA TYR A 137 5.76 -6.98 4.10
C TYR A 137 6.46 -5.77 4.70
N ARG A 138 7.81 -5.81 4.80
CA ARG A 138 8.59 -4.69 5.32
C ARG A 138 8.55 -3.47 4.41
N SER A 139 8.77 -2.30 4.98
CA SER A 139 9.04 -1.08 4.23
C SER A 139 10.46 -1.08 3.71
N ALA A 140 10.64 -0.78 2.42
CA ALA A 140 11.94 -0.59 1.80
C ALA A 140 11.84 0.30 0.55
N ILE A 141 12.94 0.97 0.23
CA ILE A 141 13.19 1.63 -1.04
C ILE A 141 14.43 0.98 -1.62
N PHE A 142 14.33 0.48 -2.85
CA PHE A 142 15.45 -0.16 -3.54
C PHE A 142 16.06 0.83 -4.52
N CYS A 143 17.30 1.21 -4.28
CA CYS A 143 18.06 2.05 -5.17
C CYS A 143 18.83 1.17 -6.16
N SER A 144 18.96 1.61 -7.41
CA SER A 144 19.65 0.87 -8.47
C SER A 144 21.10 1.25 -8.50
N ASP A 145 21.85 1.47 -7.66
CA ASP A 145 23.31 1.71 -7.60
C ASP A 145 23.72 2.86 -6.68
N GLU A 146 24.88 2.64 -6.11
CA GLU A 146 25.69 3.62 -5.41
C GLU A 146 26.32 4.56 -6.46
N GLU A 147 25.77 5.73 -6.65
CA GLU A 147 26.49 6.89 -7.18
C GLU A 147 26.71 7.93 -6.09
#